data_7b6d9b0f3d5816b3c25f92d8f7daef4b
#
_entry.id   7b6d9b0f3d5816b3c25f92d8f7daef4b
#
_cell.length_a   1.000
_cell.length_b   1.000
_cell.length_c   1.000
_cell.angle_alpha   90.00
_cell.angle_beta   90.00
_cell.angle_gamma   90.00
#
_symmetry.space_group_name_H-M   'P 1'
#
loop_
_entity.id
_entity.type
_entity.pdbx_description
1 polymer ?
#
loop_
_entity_poly.entity_id
_entity_poly.type
_entity_poly.pdbx_seq_one_letter_code
_entity_poly.pdbx_strand_id
1 'polypeptide(L)'
;MNDESTKSFKDSLFTALNLFNNHEWYEAHDAFEEIWNSVDGDERQVIQGILQVSVSQFHLSKGNLNGATILLGEGLGRIKTRTKINLGIDLESFCRSLEDLLWKLQYKEQLSENDKPFLKPL
;
A
#
# COMPACT_ATOMS: atom_id res chain seq x y z
N MET A 1 -28.52 -20.79 -0.07
CA MET A 1 -27.89 -19.61 -0.56
C MET A 1 -26.39 -19.81 -0.61
N ASN A 2 -25.84 -19.39 -1.60
CA ASN A 2 -24.45 -19.66 -1.85
C ASN A 2 -23.65 -18.36 -1.85
N ASP A 3 -22.61 -18.29 -1.07
CA ASP A 3 -21.80 -17.11 -0.92
C ASP A 3 -20.48 -17.18 -1.67
N GLU A 4 -20.35 -18.11 -2.61
CA GLU A 4 -19.10 -18.26 -3.33
C GLU A 4 -18.71 -17.00 -4.07
N SER A 5 -19.69 -16.24 -4.53
CA SER A 5 -19.43 -15.00 -5.23
C SER A 5 -19.16 -13.85 -4.27
N THR A 6 -19.36 -14.06 -2.97
CA THR A 6 -19.21 -13.04 -1.95
C THR A 6 -17.97 -13.33 -1.13
N LYS A 7 -16.92 -12.62 -1.46
CA LYS A 7 -15.68 -12.73 -0.70
C LYS A 7 -15.77 -11.85 0.52
N SER A 8 -15.39 -12.36 1.67
CA SER A 8 -15.38 -11.56 2.88
C SER A 8 -14.32 -10.45 2.74
N PHE A 9 -14.52 -9.36 3.48
CA PHE A 9 -13.54 -8.28 3.54
C PHE A 9 -12.16 -8.82 3.93
N LYS A 10 -12.16 -9.70 4.92
CA LYS A 10 -10.92 -10.29 5.43
C LYS A 10 -10.18 -11.07 4.35
N ASP A 11 -10.91 -11.86 3.57
CA ASP A 11 -10.32 -12.64 2.48
C ASP A 11 -9.78 -11.74 1.38
N SER A 12 -10.53 -10.71 1.03
CA SER A 12 -10.11 -9.76 0.02
C SER A 12 -8.85 -9.02 0.46
N LEU A 13 -8.81 -8.61 1.72
CA LEU A 13 -7.66 -7.92 2.27
C LEU A 13 -6.44 -8.84 2.29
N PHE A 14 -6.62 -10.10 2.70
CA PHE A 14 -5.54 -11.07 2.74
C PHE A 14 -4.93 -11.27 1.35
N THR A 15 -5.78 -11.39 0.34
CA THR A 15 -5.33 -11.54 -1.04
C THR A 15 -4.52 -10.31 -1.49
N ALA A 16 -5.05 -9.12 -1.21
CA ALA A 16 -4.37 -7.88 -1.60
C ALA A 16 -3.02 -7.73 -0.89
N LEU A 17 -2.97 -8.08 0.40
CA LEU A 17 -1.73 -8.03 1.17
C LEU A 17 -0.67 -8.96 0.59
N ASN A 18 -1.07 -10.16 0.21
CA ASN A 18 -0.13 -11.12 -0.37
C ASN A 18 0.42 -10.63 -1.70
N LEU A 19 -0.42 -10.04 -2.53
CA LEU A 19 0.03 -9.48 -3.80
C LEU A 19 1.04 -8.36 -3.55
N PHE A 20 0.73 -7.47 -2.61
CA PHE A 20 1.61 -6.37 -2.26
C PHE A 20 2.96 -6.89 -1.74
N ASN A 21 2.90 -7.82 -0.80
CA ASN A 21 4.12 -8.34 -0.16
C ASN A 21 4.95 -9.21 -1.10
N ASN A 22 4.36 -9.72 -2.17
CA ASN A 22 5.09 -10.43 -3.21
C ASN A 22 5.56 -9.49 -4.32
N HIS A 23 5.38 -8.19 -4.12
CA HIS A 23 5.82 -7.14 -5.05
C HIS A 23 5.11 -7.21 -6.40
N GLU A 24 3.90 -7.74 -6.43
CA GLU A 24 3.06 -7.73 -7.61
C GLU A 24 2.23 -6.45 -7.60
N TRP A 25 2.91 -5.36 -7.92
CA TRP A 25 2.39 -4.01 -7.65
C TRP A 25 1.12 -3.69 -8.43
N TYR A 26 1.06 -4.07 -9.69
CA TYR A 26 -0.11 -3.79 -10.52
C TYR A 26 -1.33 -4.56 -10.01
N GLU A 27 -1.16 -5.84 -9.77
CA GLU A 27 -2.23 -6.70 -9.27
C GLU A 27 -2.66 -6.28 -7.86
N ALA A 28 -1.71 -5.85 -7.03
CA ALA A 28 -2.04 -5.33 -5.70
C ALA A 28 -2.88 -4.07 -5.81
N HIS A 29 -2.53 -3.17 -6.73
CA HIS A 29 -3.32 -1.96 -6.97
C HIS A 29 -4.78 -2.32 -7.30
N ASP A 30 -4.99 -3.24 -8.22
CA ASP A 30 -6.34 -3.65 -8.60
C ASP A 30 -7.11 -4.24 -7.44
N ALA A 31 -6.44 -5.09 -6.64
CA ALA A 31 -7.07 -5.74 -5.50
C ALA A 31 -7.46 -4.71 -4.43
N PHE A 32 -6.59 -3.75 -4.14
CA PHE A 32 -6.91 -2.69 -3.18
C PHE A 32 -7.99 -1.76 -3.70
N GLU A 33 -8.06 -1.54 -5.01
CA GLU A 33 -9.11 -0.72 -5.60
C GLU A 33 -10.49 -1.35 -5.37
N GLU A 34 -10.60 -2.65 -5.50
CA GLU A 34 -11.86 -3.34 -5.22
C GLU A 34 -12.27 -3.16 -3.75
N ILE A 35 -11.30 -3.28 -2.83
CA ILE A 35 -11.58 -3.06 -1.41
C ILE A 35 -12.02 -1.62 -1.18
N TRP A 36 -11.34 -0.68 -1.82
CA TRP A 36 -11.65 0.74 -1.72
C TRP A 36 -13.11 1.03 -2.06
N ASN A 37 -13.65 0.31 -3.03
CA ASN A 37 -15.05 0.48 -3.43
C ASN A 37 -16.05 0.01 -2.37
N SER A 38 -15.62 -0.80 -1.41
CA SER A 38 -16.51 -1.40 -0.40
C SER A 38 -16.36 -0.80 1.00
N VAL A 39 -15.47 0.18 1.18
CA VAL A 39 -15.23 0.82 2.47
C VAL A 39 -15.44 2.32 2.36
N ASP A 40 -15.53 3.00 3.51
CA ASP A 40 -15.67 4.44 3.53
C ASP A 40 -14.89 5.02 4.71
N GLY A 41 -14.94 6.34 4.88
CA GLY A 41 -14.31 7.01 6.00
C GLY A 41 -12.80 6.85 6.04
N ASP A 42 -12.27 6.72 7.24
CA ASP A 42 -10.83 6.61 7.45
C ASP A 42 -10.26 5.31 6.90
N GLU A 43 -11.03 4.23 6.93
CA GLU A 43 -10.60 2.97 6.33
C GLU A 43 -10.34 3.16 4.83
N ARG A 44 -11.24 3.87 4.16
CA ARG A 44 -11.09 4.13 2.73
C ARG A 44 -9.84 4.94 2.46
N GLN A 45 -9.54 5.93 3.32
CA GLN A 45 -8.33 6.73 3.17
C GLN A 45 -7.07 5.90 3.33
N VAL A 46 -7.06 4.96 4.29
CA VAL A 46 -5.90 4.08 4.47
C VAL A 46 -5.72 3.18 3.23
N ILE A 47 -6.80 2.59 2.74
CA ILE A 47 -6.75 1.75 1.54
C ILE A 47 -6.27 2.56 0.34
N GLN A 48 -6.76 3.80 0.19
CA GLN A 48 -6.31 4.70 -0.88
C GLN A 48 -4.80 4.92 -0.79
N GLY A 49 -4.29 5.13 0.43
CA GLY A 49 -2.86 5.34 0.64
C GLY A 49 -2.03 4.13 0.24
N ILE A 50 -2.47 2.92 0.64
CA ILE A 50 -1.76 1.69 0.29
C ILE A 50 -1.79 1.48 -1.22
N LEU A 51 -2.93 1.74 -1.84
CA LEU A 51 -3.09 1.67 -3.28
C LEU A 51 -2.09 2.59 -3.98
N GLN A 52 -1.96 3.82 -3.50
CA GLN A 52 -1.01 4.77 -4.07
C GLN A 52 0.44 4.32 -3.91
N VAL A 53 0.77 3.68 -2.79
CA VAL A 53 2.10 3.10 -2.59
C VAL A 53 2.36 2.00 -3.62
N SER A 54 1.35 1.16 -3.90
CA SER A 54 1.49 0.12 -4.94
C SER A 54 1.82 0.73 -6.29
N VAL A 55 1.09 1.79 -6.68
CA VAL A 55 1.33 2.47 -7.95
C VAL A 55 2.70 3.15 -7.96
N SER A 56 3.12 3.72 -6.83
CA SER A 56 4.45 4.28 -6.67
C SER A 56 5.52 3.26 -7.01
N GLN A 57 5.40 2.05 -6.43
CA GLN A 57 6.38 0.99 -6.66
C GLN A 57 6.34 0.48 -8.09
N PHE A 58 5.18 0.45 -8.71
CA PHE A 58 5.06 0.11 -10.12
C PHE A 58 5.82 1.12 -10.98
N HIS A 59 5.62 2.41 -10.73
CA HIS A 59 6.36 3.47 -11.45
C HIS A 59 7.85 3.32 -11.25
N LEU A 60 8.27 3.02 -10.02
CA LEU A 60 9.69 2.84 -9.72
C LEU A 60 10.27 1.68 -10.52
N SER A 61 9.53 0.59 -10.65
CA SER A 61 9.97 -0.58 -11.42
C SER A 61 10.11 -0.27 -12.92
N LYS A 62 9.44 0.77 -13.39
CA LYS A 62 9.51 1.21 -14.79
C LYS A 62 10.48 2.37 -14.98
N GLY A 63 11.23 2.75 -13.97
CA GLY A 63 12.18 3.84 -14.04
C GLY A 63 11.57 5.23 -13.93
N ASN A 64 10.30 5.33 -13.58
CA ASN A 64 9.64 6.62 -13.41
C ASN A 64 9.81 7.11 -11.97
N LEU A 65 10.97 7.70 -11.70
CA LEU A 65 11.34 8.15 -10.37
C LEU A 65 10.42 9.26 -9.86
N ASN A 66 10.07 10.20 -10.71
CA ASN A 66 9.19 11.31 -10.34
C ASN A 66 7.81 10.81 -9.91
N GLY A 67 7.20 9.97 -10.74
CA GLY A 67 5.88 9.41 -10.44
C GLY A 67 5.90 8.60 -9.14
N ALA A 68 6.95 7.81 -8.97
CA ALA A 68 7.11 7.01 -7.76
C ALA A 68 7.18 7.89 -6.51
N THR A 69 7.98 8.93 -6.56
CA THR A 69 8.19 9.82 -5.41
C THR A 69 6.91 10.56 -5.03
N ILE A 70 6.21 11.11 -6.03
CA ILE A 70 4.97 11.86 -5.77
C ILE A 70 3.92 10.97 -5.13
N LEU A 71 3.69 9.79 -5.70
CA LEU A 71 2.66 8.89 -5.21
C LEU A 71 3.00 8.30 -3.84
N LEU A 72 4.28 8.05 -3.59
CA LEU A 72 4.70 7.57 -2.28
C LEU A 72 4.40 8.63 -1.21
N GLY A 73 4.71 9.89 -1.50
CA GLY A 73 4.44 10.99 -0.58
C GLY A 73 2.95 11.14 -0.29
N GLU A 74 2.12 11.03 -1.34
CA GLU A 74 0.68 11.13 -1.19
C GLU A 74 0.12 9.98 -0.37
N GLY A 75 0.56 8.75 -0.67
CA GLY A 75 0.10 7.58 0.06
C GLY A 75 0.48 7.63 1.53
N LEU A 76 1.74 7.97 1.81
CA LEU A 76 2.21 8.12 3.17
C LEU A 76 1.41 9.19 3.91
N GLY A 77 1.13 10.33 3.26
CA GLY A 77 0.38 11.41 3.88
C GLY A 77 -1.02 10.97 4.30
N ARG A 78 -1.66 10.11 3.50
CA ARG A 78 -3.00 9.60 3.85
C ARG A 78 -2.96 8.64 5.03
N ILE A 79 -1.93 7.82 5.12
CA ILE A 79 -1.87 6.75 6.13
C ILE A 79 -1.39 7.27 7.47
N LYS A 80 -0.41 8.17 7.48
CA LYS A 80 0.32 8.50 8.71
C LYS A 80 -0.55 9.15 9.79
N THR A 81 -1.65 9.79 9.41
CA THR A 81 -2.59 10.38 10.37
C THR A 81 -3.70 9.40 10.76
N ARG A 82 -3.66 8.18 10.26
CA ARG A 82 -4.70 7.18 10.44
C ARG A 82 -4.16 5.82 10.87
N THR A 83 -3.00 5.81 11.55
CA THR A 83 -2.34 4.55 11.90
C THR A 83 -3.09 3.75 12.96
N LYS A 84 -4.10 4.34 13.60
CA LYS A 84 -4.92 3.63 14.59
C LYS A 84 -6.07 2.83 13.97
N ILE A 85 -6.30 3.00 12.68
CA ILE A 85 -7.34 2.23 12.00
C ILE A 85 -6.95 0.75 12.02
N ASN A 86 -7.89 -0.09 12.45
CA ASN A 86 -7.62 -1.52 12.63
C ASN A 86 -7.96 -2.30 11.38
N LEU A 87 -6.95 -2.59 10.58
CA LEU A 87 -7.05 -3.48 9.42
C LEU A 87 -6.23 -4.75 9.64
N GLY A 88 -5.77 -5.00 10.86
CA GLY A 88 -4.91 -6.13 11.15
C GLY A 88 -3.49 -5.94 10.63
N ILE A 89 -3.11 -4.72 10.30
CA ILE A 89 -1.81 -4.36 9.72
C ILE A 89 -1.10 -3.40 10.66
N ASP A 90 0.21 -3.55 10.76
CA ASP A 90 1.05 -2.61 11.53
C ASP A 90 1.31 -1.38 10.68
N LEU A 91 0.37 -0.42 10.72
CA LEU A 91 0.45 0.79 9.90
C LEU A 91 1.55 1.73 10.38
N GLU A 92 1.88 1.74 11.67
CA GLU A 92 2.95 2.59 12.18
C GLU A 92 4.31 2.16 11.63
N SER A 93 4.57 0.86 11.66
CA SER A 93 5.80 0.32 11.09
C SER A 93 5.87 0.59 9.59
N PHE A 94 4.74 0.43 8.91
CA PHE A 94 4.64 0.66 7.48
C PHE A 94 5.00 2.13 7.16
N CYS A 95 4.42 3.08 7.90
CA CYS A 95 4.70 4.50 7.68
C CYS A 95 6.18 4.82 7.89
N ARG A 96 6.81 4.24 8.92
CA ARG A 96 8.23 4.48 9.15
C ARG A 96 9.07 4.03 7.98
N SER A 97 8.77 2.85 7.43
CA SER A 97 9.52 2.36 6.27
C SER A 97 9.25 3.21 5.03
N LEU A 98 8.04 3.71 4.87
CA LEU A 98 7.72 4.61 3.75
C LEU A 98 8.45 5.94 3.86
N GLU A 99 8.60 6.46 5.07
CA GLU A 99 9.35 7.70 5.30
C GLU A 99 10.81 7.52 4.89
N ASP A 100 11.42 6.39 5.28
CA ASP A 100 12.78 6.09 4.89
C ASP A 100 12.93 5.97 3.39
N LEU A 101 12.00 5.27 2.75
CA LEU A 101 12.03 5.10 1.31
C LEU A 101 11.85 6.44 0.59
N LEU A 102 10.90 7.25 1.07
CA LEU A 102 10.67 8.57 0.47
C LEU A 102 11.92 9.43 0.54
N TRP A 103 12.60 9.42 1.68
CA TRP A 103 13.85 10.16 1.83
C TRP A 103 14.88 9.70 0.81
N LYS A 104 15.04 8.37 0.66
CA LYS A 104 15.99 7.82 -0.31
C LYS A 104 15.66 8.21 -1.73
N LEU A 105 14.37 8.20 -2.09
CA LEU A 105 13.96 8.61 -3.44
C LEU A 105 14.24 10.09 -3.68
N GLN A 106 13.96 10.93 -2.69
CA GLN A 106 14.18 12.38 -2.81
C GLN A 106 15.65 12.73 -2.93
N TYR A 107 16.52 12.01 -2.24
CA TYR A 107 17.95 12.27 -2.27
C TYR A 107 18.70 11.34 -3.22
N LYS A 108 17.96 10.58 -4.01
CA LYS A 108 18.50 9.69 -5.06
C LYS A 108 19.53 8.72 -4.52
N GLU A 109 19.26 8.19 -3.33
CA GLU A 109 20.09 7.17 -2.72
C GLU A 109 19.89 5.84 -3.44
N GLN A 110 20.90 4.98 -3.37
CA GLN A 110 20.79 3.65 -3.95
C GLN A 110 19.82 2.80 -3.13
N LEU A 111 18.90 2.12 -3.82
CA LEU A 111 17.91 1.27 -3.17
C LEU A 111 18.35 -0.20 -3.19
N SER A 112 17.87 -0.94 -2.19
CA SER A 112 18.08 -2.39 -2.10
C SER A 112 16.75 -3.10 -1.99
N GLU A 113 16.75 -4.42 -2.01
CA GLU A 113 15.54 -5.22 -1.82
C GLU A 113 14.87 -4.90 -0.48
N ASN A 114 15.67 -4.57 0.54
CA ASN A 114 15.13 -4.26 1.87
C ASN A 114 14.35 -2.94 1.90
N ASP A 115 14.48 -2.12 0.87
CA ASP A 115 13.75 -0.85 0.80
C ASP A 115 12.33 -1.02 0.25
N LYS A 116 12.01 -2.19 -0.29
CA LYS A 116 10.66 -2.44 -0.80
C LYS A 116 9.68 -2.49 0.37
N PRO A 117 8.57 -1.76 0.27
CA PRO A 117 7.61 -1.73 1.37
C PRO A 117 6.95 -3.08 1.59
N PHE A 118 6.62 -3.34 2.84
CA PHE A 118 6.03 -4.60 3.26
C PHE A 118 4.94 -4.32 4.30
N LEU A 119 3.78 -4.92 4.12
CA LEU A 119 2.65 -4.76 5.03
C LEU A 119 2.64 -5.92 6.02
N LYS A 120 3.12 -5.63 7.24
CA LYS A 120 3.19 -6.64 8.29
C LYS A 120 1.86 -6.78 8.99
N PRO A 121 1.46 -8.00 9.36
CA PRO A 121 0.33 -8.15 10.26
C PRO A 121 0.66 -7.59 11.64
N LEU A 122 -0.39 -7.19 12.34
CA LEU A 122 -0.26 -6.76 13.72
C LEU A 122 0.12 -7.92 14.63
#